data_78561dc7658c6e2c4d4ca55f68710adb
#
_entry.id   78561dc7658c6e2c4d4ca55f68710adb
#
_cell.length_a   1.000
_cell.length_b   1.000
_cell.length_c   1.000
_cell.angle_alpha   90.00
_cell.angle_beta   90.00
_cell.angle_gamma   90.00
#
_symmetry.space_group_name_H-M   'P 1'
#
loop_
_entity.id
_entity.type
_entity.pdbx_description
1 polymer ?
#
loop_
_entity_poly.entity_id
_entity_poly.type
_entity_poly.pdbx_seq_one_letter_code
_entity_poly.pdbx_strand_id
1 'polypeptide(L)'
;ENCYTSGKIENNVGDKMVGGLIGQCTGSTQVKGCASDATVISTESDEDHVDTVGGLIGQWENSADSSSITDCWFGGSVSCENIYSAVGGILGANFDENQPGVDIQNCLVATREIRCAEPGNITWIGAVVNGQVTNCIWPDTPPDGVTLDEETYPDNKGNYLAVVKLVVDSDAGTAGADPTFNQSSCGTAVSNVTAADVLAGLKNNASADVEW
;
A
#
# COMPACT_ATOMS: atom_id res chain seq x y z
N GLU A 1 -16.45 3.80 -6.83
CA GLU A 1 -15.79 4.15 -8.09
C GLU A 1 -15.67 5.65 -8.26
N ASN A 2 -14.59 6.12 -8.89
CA ASN A 2 -14.35 7.51 -9.27
C ASN A 2 -14.50 8.52 -8.11
N CYS A 3 -13.94 8.19 -6.96
CA CYS A 3 -13.98 9.04 -5.77
C CYS A 3 -12.63 9.72 -5.57
N TYR A 4 -12.67 10.96 -5.06
CA TYR A 4 -11.49 11.71 -4.69
C TYR A 4 -11.60 12.21 -3.26
N THR A 5 -10.51 12.10 -2.51
CA THR A 5 -10.40 12.64 -1.14
C THR A 5 -9.19 13.53 -1.01
N SER A 6 -9.32 14.54 -0.14
CA SER A 6 -8.23 15.44 0.24
C SER A 6 -8.45 15.94 1.68
N GLY A 7 -7.46 16.61 2.23
CA GLY A 7 -7.51 17.14 3.59
C GLY A 7 -6.74 16.28 4.59
N LYS A 8 -7.08 16.34 5.87
CA LYS A 8 -6.39 15.63 6.94
C LYS A 8 -7.29 14.59 7.57
N ILE A 9 -6.76 13.37 7.69
CA ILE A 9 -7.36 12.26 8.43
C ILE A 9 -6.38 11.89 9.53
N GLU A 10 -6.81 11.95 10.77
CA GLU A 10 -5.96 11.72 11.94
C GLU A 10 -6.62 10.74 12.88
N ASN A 11 -5.89 9.69 13.22
CA ASN A 11 -6.25 8.71 14.24
C ASN A 11 -5.29 8.82 15.41
N ASN A 12 -5.83 8.83 16.63
CA ASN A 12 -5.06 8.89 17.87
C ASN A 12 -5.46 7.78 18.86
N VAL A 13 -6.01 6.69 18.35
CA VAL A 13 -6.45 5.53 19.13
C VAL A 13 -5.94 4.27 18.45
N GLY A 14 -5.33 3.35 19.18
CA GLY A 14 -4.77 2.11 18.65
C GLY A 14 -5.79 1.14 18.04
N ASP A 15 -5.30 0.08 17.40
CA ASP A 15 -6.06 -0.96 16.68
C ASP A 15 -6.98 -0.40 15.61
N LYS A 16 -6.46 0.46 14.76
CA LYS A 16 -7.27 1.12 13.75
C LYS A 16 -6.76 0.89 12.33
N MET A 17 -7.73 0.86 11.46
CA MET A 17 -7.55 0.82 10.01
C MET A 17 -7.78 2.23 9.48
N VAL A 18 -6.71 2.89 9.04
CA VAL A 18 -6.75 4.30 8.61
C VAL A 18 -6.43 4.39 7.13
N GLY A 19 -7.34 4.93 6.36
CA GLY A 19 -7.14 5.13 4.92
C GLY A 19 -7.59 6.50 4.46
N GLY A 20 -6.93 7.05 3.47
CA GLY A 20 -7.27 8.34 2.88
C GLY A 20 -8.65 8.36 2.22
N LEU A 21 -9.14 7.21 1.77
CA LEU A 21 -10.47 7.04 1.17
C LEU A 21 -11.35 6.12 2.01
N ILE A 22 -10.81 4.98 2.46
CA ILE A 22 -11.54 3.93 3.16
C ILE A 22 -10.67 3.41 4.31
N GLY A 23 -11.20 3.39 5.53
CA GLY A 23 -10.50 2.78 6.67
C GLY A 23 -10.40 1.27 6.51
N GLN A 24 -11.53 0.59 6.30
CA GLN A 24 -11.62 -0.87 6.15
C GLN A 24 -12.54 -1.27 5.01
N CYS A 25 -12.09 -2.19 4.17
CA CYS A 25 -12.91 -2.91 3.21
C CYS A 25 -13.13 -4.35 3.65
N THR A 26 -14.28 -4.92 3.31
CA THR A 26 -14.59 -6.32 3.56
C THR A 26 -15.28 -6.97 2.35
N GLY A 27 -15.06 -8.28 2.20
CA GLY A 27 -15.75 -9.09 1.20
C GLY A 27 -15.42 -8.71 -0.25
N SER A 28 -16.35 -9.01 -1.14
CA SER A 28 -16.26 -8.77 -2.59
C SER A 28 -16.53 -7.31 -2.92
N THR A 29 -15.52 -6.47 -2.82
CA THR A 29 -15.57 -5.04 -3.12
C THR A 29 -14.60 -4.70 -4.24
N GLN A 30 -14.97 -3.76 -5.10
CA GLN A 30 -14.10 -3.22 -6.14
C GLN A 30 -13.93 -1.71 -5.92
N VAL A 31 -12.68 -1.27 -5.76
CA VAL A 31 -12.30 0.14 -5.65
C VAL A 31 -11.62 0.52 -6.96
N LYS A 32 -12.25 1.40 -7.75
CA LYS A 32 -11.82 1.68 -9.12
C LYS A 32 -11.84 3.18 -9.41
N GLY A 33 -10.79 3.66 -10.10
CA GLY A 33 -10.69 5.05 -10.53
C GLY A 33 -10.66 6.06 -9.38
N CYS A 34 -10.21 5.64 -8.21
CA CYS A 34 -10.24 6.48 -7.02
C CYS A 34 -8.88 7.11 -6.73
N ALA A 35 -8.91 8.27 -6.09
CA ALA A 35 -7.70 9.00 -5.76
C ALA A 35 -7.75 9.63 -4.37
N SER A 36 -6.57 9.87 -3.77
CA SER A 36 -6.45 10.60 -2.53
C SER A 36 -5.17 11.44 -2.48
N ASP A 37 -5.34 12.71 -2.12
CA ASP A 37 -4.28 13.65 -1.72
C ASP A 37 -4.35 13.95 -0.22
N ALA A 38 -4.99 13.10 0.55
CA ALA A 38 -5.13 13.30 1.99
C ALA A 38 -3.81 13.14 2.73
N THR A 39 -3.63 13.90 3.80
CA THR A 39 -2.64 13.64 4.84
C THR A 39 -3.25 12.65 5.81
N VAL A 40 -2.73 11.43 5.84
CA VAL A 40 -3.21 10.33 6.67
C VAL A 40 -2.23 10.11 7.82
N ILE A 41 -2.70 10.24 9.05
CA ILE A 41 -1.86 10.20 10.25
C ILE A 41 -2.44 9.21 11.26
N SER A 42 -1.61 8.31 11.78
CA SER A 42 -1.85 7.55 13.01
C SER A 42 -0.77 7.88 14.02
N THR A 43 -1.17 8.44 15.18
CA THR A 43 -0.26 8.91 16.23
C THR A 43 -0.24 7.97 17.45
N GLU A 44 -1.02 6.90 17.42
CA GLU A 44 -0.99 5.90 18.48
C GLU A 44 0.31 5.10 18.43
N SER A 45 0.98 4.97 19.57
CA SER A 45 2.25 4.27 19.71
C SER A 45 2.20 3.11 20.70
N ASP A 46 1.00 2.63 21.04
CA ASP A 46 0.81 1.53 21.98
C ASP A 46 1.35 0.22 21.37
N GLU A 47 2.24 -0.45 22.11
CA GLU A 47 2.88 -1.70 21.69
C GLU A 47 1.91 -2.90 21.64
N ASP A 48 0.76 -2.79 22.31
CA ASP A 48 -0.25 -3.86 22.34
C ASP A 48 -1.22 -3.80 21.14
N HIS A 49 -1.07 -2.81 20.26
CA HIS A 49 -1.99 -2.56 19.13
C HIS A 49 -1.27 -2.53 17.79
N VAL A 50 -1.96 -2.96 16.76
CA VAL A 50 -1.48 -2.93 15.36
C VAL A 50 -2.36 -2.01 14.54
N ASP A 51 -1.77 -0.97 13.95
CA ASP A 51 -2.45 -0.12 13.00
C ASP A 51 -2.16 -0.58 11.56
N THR A 52 -3.15 -0.47 10.70
CA THR A 52 -2.96 -0.57 9.25
C THR A 52 -3.28 0.75 8.60
N VAL A 53 -2.29 1.35 7.98
CA VAL A 53 -2.40 2.72 7.45
C VAL A 53 -2.11 2.71 5.96
N GLY A 54 -3.10 3.11 5.17
CA GLY A 54 -2.96 3.18 3.73
C GLY A 54 -3.27 4.57 3.17
N GLY A 55 -2.59 4.96 2.13
CA GLY A 55 -2.89 6.22 1.45
C GLY A 55 -4.30 6.25 0.85
N LEU A 56 -4.80 5.10 0.37
CA LEU A 56 -6.19 4.94 -0.04
C LEU A 56 -6.99 4.11 0.96
N ILE A 57 -6.53 2.90 1.27
CA ILE A 57 -7.26 1.93 2.07
C ILE A 57 -6.40 1.46 3.23
N GLY A 58 -6.90 1.54 4.46
CA GLY A 58 -6.18 1.08 5.64
C GLY A 58 -6.03 -0.43 5.63
N GLN A 59 -7.14 -1.16 5.63
CA GLN A 59 -7.14 -2.62 5.67
C GLN A 59 -8.20 -3.23 4.78
N TRP A 60 -7.91 -4.44 4.29
CA TRP A 60 -8.90 -5.29 3.64
C TRP A 60 -9.01 -6.61 4.36
N GLU A 61 -10.21 -6.99 4.75
CA GLU A 61 -10.52 -8.24 5.44
C GLU A 61 -11.54 -9.07 4.67
N ASN A 62 -11.50 -10.39 4.87
CA ASN A 62 -12.46 -11.33 4.29
C ASN A 62 -12.65 -11.10 2.80
N SER A 63 -11.54 -10.90 2.08
CA SER A 63 -11.55 -10.70 0.63
C SER A 63 -12.15 -11.90 -0.11
N ALA A 64 -12.75 -11.65 -1.25
CA ALA A 64 -13.33 -12.67 -2.12
C ALA A 64 -12.69 -12.60 -3.51
N ASP A 65 -12.93 -13.60 -4.36
CA ASP A 65 -12.30 -13.74 -5.70
C ASP A 65 -12.40 -12.51 -6.62
N SER A 66 -13.34 -11.60 -6.35
CA SER A 66 -13.53 -10.37 -7.13
C SER A 66 -13.07 -9.10 -6.41
N SER A 67 -12.36 -9.23 -5.29
CA SER A 67 -11.83 -8.08 -4.55
C SER A 67 -10.69 -7.42 -5.31
N SER A 68 -10.80 -6.11 -5.59
CA SER A 68 -9.77 -5.43 -6.37
C SER A 68 -9.65 -3.94 -6.09
N ILE A 69 -8.43 -3.42 -6.28
CA ILE A 69 -8.11 -1.99 -6.33
C ILE A 69 -7.51 -1.72 -7.71
N THR A 70 -8.21 -1.00 -8.55
CA THR A 70 -7.79 -0.78 -9.94
C THR A 70 -7.85 0.68 -10.34
N ASP A 71 -6.90 1.11 -11.18
CA ASP A 71 -6.88 2.45 -11.76
C ASP A 71 -6.93 3.56 -10.69
N CYS A 72 -6.22 3.37 -9.57
CA CYS A 72 -6.26 4.28 -8.43
C CYS A 72 -4.91 4.97 -8.22
N TRP A 73 -4.91 6.15 -7.58
CA TRP A 73 -3.66 6.81 -7.24
C TRP A 73 -3.69 7.48 -5.85
N PHE A 74 -2.50 7.60 -5.28
CA PHE A 74 -2.24 8.30 -4.03
C PHE A 74 -1.11 9.31 -4.19
N GLY A 75 -1.38 10.58 -3.87
CA GLY A 75 -0.44 11.70 -3.96
C GLY A 75 -0.25 12.47 -2.66
N GLY A 76 -0.94 12.10 -1.60
CA GLY A 76 -0.88 12.75 -0.29
C GLY A 76 0.33 12.36 0.56
N SER A 77 0.15 12.28 1.87
CA SER A 77 1.18 11.82 2.80
C SER A 77 0.62 10.81 3.80
N VAL A 78 1.45 9.87 4.23
CA VAL A 78 1.13 8.90 5.28
C VAL A 78 2.16 8.98 6.39
N SER A 79 1.70 9.03 7.64
CA SER A 79 2.56 8.98 8.82
C SER A 79 1.95 8.05 9.88
N CYS A 80 2.75 7.12 10.38
CA CYS A 80 2.38 6.20 11.46
C CYS A 80 3.46 6.16 12.53
N GLU A 81 3.08 6.36 13.79
CA GLU A 81 4.00 6.34 14.93
C GLU A 81 4.10 4.97 15.61
N ASN A 82 3.24 4.03 15.25
CA ASN A 82 3.23 2.69 15.82
C ASN A 82 4.24 1.77 15.10
N ILE A 83 5.11 1.11 15.88
CA ILE A 83 6.17 0.23 15.37
C ILE A 83 5.67 -1.12 14.84
N TYR A 84 4.46 -1.55 15.22
CA TYR A 84 3.86 -2.82 14.77
C TYR A 84 2.94 -2.65 13.57
N SER A 85 2.85 -1.46 13.01
CA SER A 85 1.92 -1.13 11.92
C SER A 85 2.40 -1.61 10.57
N ALA A 86 1.42 -1.89 9.69
CA ALA A 86 1.67 -2.04 8.26
C ALA A 86 1.24 -0.75 7.54
N VAL A 87 2.16 -0.18 6.76
CA VAL A 87 1.97 1.10 6.08
C VAL A 87 2.15 0.96 4.58
N GLY A 88 1.19 1.43 3.80
CA GLY A 88 1.27 1.39 2.33
C GLY A 88 0.71 2.63 1.65
N GLY A 89 1.23 2.94 0.48
CA GLY A 89 0.72 4.07 -0.32
C GLY A 89 -0.68 3.83 -0.87
N ILE A 90 -1.00 2.60 -1.25
CA ILE A 90 -2.35 2.23 -1.74
C ILE A 90 -3.13 1.51 -0.65
N LEU A 91 -2.60 0.41 -0.11
CA LEU A 91 -3.23 -0.44 0.88
C LEU A 91 -2.28 -0.63 2.07
N GLY A 92 -2.73 -0.39 3.30
CA GLY A 92 -1.94 -0.71 4.48
C GLY A 92 -1.67 -2.21 4.54
N ALA A 93 -2.70 -3.02 4.69
CA ALA A 93 -2.56 -4.47 4.65
C ALA A 93 -3.83 -5.24 4.26
N ASN A 94 -3.60 -6.47 3.76
CA ASN A 94 -4.55 -7.57 3.73
C ASN A 94 -3.89 -8.77 4.42
N PHE A 95 -4.40 -9.19 5.56
CA PHE A 95 -3.82 -10.27 6.38
C PHE A 95 -4.56 -11.61 6.26
N ASP A 96 -5.60 -11.70 5.47
CA ASP A 96 -6.48 -12.88 5.43
C ASP A 96 -5.86 -14.00 4.57
N GLU A 97 -5.15 -14.91 5.23
CA GLU A 97 -4.47 -16.04 4.58
C GLU A 97 -5.42 -17.09 3.99
N ASN A 98 -6.64 -17.17 4.51
CA ASN A 98 -7.63 -18.18 4.11
C ASN A 98 -8.58 -17.69 3.01
N GLN A 99 -8.37 -16.48 2.51
CA GLN A 99 -9.19 -15.85 1.48
C GLN A 99 -8.38 -15.63 0.19
N PRO A 100 -9.04 -15.37 -0.94
CA PRO A 100 -8.38 -15.19 -2.23
C PRO A 100 -7.38 -14.03 -2.32
N GLY A 101 -7.47 -13.07 -1.41
CA GLY A 101 -6.66 -11.86 -1.44
C GLY A 101 -7.30 -10.73 -2.24
N VAL A 102 -6.57 -9.63 -2.35
CA VAL A 102 -7.00 -8.43 -3.08
C VAL A 102 -6.07 -8.19 -4.27
N ASP A 103 -6.61 -8.15 -5.47
CA ASP A 103 -5.85 -7.81 -6.65
C ASP A 103 -5.66 -6.29 -6.75
N ILE A 104 -4.42 -5.84 -6.89
CA ILE A 104 -4.07 -4.42 -7.05
C ILE A 104 -3.47 -4.24 -8.43
N GLN A 105 -4.13 -3.45 -9.28
CA GLN A 105 -3.72 -3.31 -10.66
C GLN A 105 -3.75 -1.85 -11.12
N ASN A 106 -2.75 -1.48 -11.93
CA ASN A 106 -2.68 -0.18 -12.59
C ASN A 106 -2.81 1.00 -11.62
N CYS A 107 -2.15 0.92 -10.48
CA CYS A 107 -2.18 1.94 -9.44
C CYS A 107 -0.89 2.76 -9.39
N LEU A 108 -1.00 4.02 -8.96
CA LEU A 108 0.10 4.96 -8.86
C LEU A 108 0.27 5.45 -7.43
N VAL A 109 1.49 5.37 -6.91
CA VAL A 109 1.92 6.13 -5.74
C VAL A 109 2.75 7.32 -6.21
N ALA A 110 2.19 8.52 -6.08
CA ALA A 110 2.77 9.77 -6.61
C ALA A 110 3.51 10.60 -5.54
N THR A 111 3.74 10.04 -4.37
CA THR A 111 4.39 10.71 -3.24
C THR A 111 5.55 9.90 -2.69
N ARG A 112 6.48 10.56 -2.01
CA ARG A 112 7.53 9.96 -1.18
C ARG A 112 7.27 10.16 0.31
N GLU A 113 6.24 10.91 0.68
CA GLU A 113 5.89 11.25 2.06
C GLU A 113 5.14 10.10 2.74
N ILE A 114 5.80 8.92 2.81
CA ILE A 114 5.30 7.76 3.55
C ILE A 114 6.30 7.47 4.66
N ARG A 115 5.85 7.51 5.91
CA ARG A 115 6.68 7.37 7.10
C ARG A 115 6.05 6.41 8.10
N CYS A 116 6.90 5.66 8.79
CA CYS A 116 6.51 4.82 9.91
C CYS A 116 7.62 4.86 10.96
N ALA A 117 7.30 4.65 12.23
CA ALA A 117 8.28 4.53 13.30
C ALA A 117 9.25 3.36 13.04
N GLU A 118 8.76 2.26 12.47
CA GLU A 118 9.58 1.14 11.99
C GLU A 118 9.62 1.14 10.45
N PRO A 119 10.72 1.60 9.84
CA PRO A 119 10.82 1.73 8.38
C PRO A 119 10.62 0.42 7.62
N GLY A 120 10.93 -0.73 8.23
CA GLY A 120 10.73 -2.05 7.64
C GLY A 120 9.28 -2.41 7.33
N ASN A 121 8.34 -1.71 7.94
CA ASN A 121 6.90 -1.94 7.77
C ASN A 121 6.27 -1.07 6.66
N ILE A 122 7.07 -0.28 5.94
CA ILE A 122 6.56 0.57 4.87
C ILE A 122 6.65 -0.15 3.52
N THR A 123 5.59 -0.02 2.73
CA THR A 123 5.56 -0.45 1.33
C THR A 123 5.04 0.68 0.43
N TRP A 124 5.40 0.66 -0.86
CA TRP A 124 4.81 1.61 -1.80
C TRP A 124 3.35 1.30 -2.08
N ILE A 125 3.05 0.04 -2.36
CA ILE A 125 1.70 -0.39 -2.75
C ILE A 125 0.95 -0.94 -1.55
N GLY A 126 1.48 -1.96 -0.88
CA GLY A 126 0.83 -2.54 0.29
C GLY A 126 1.38 -3.90 0.70
N ALA A 127 0.94 -4.36 1.87
CA ALA A 127 1.18 -5.71 2.35
C ALA A 127 0.00 -6.62 1.97
N VAL A 128 0.25 -7.66 1.17
CA VAL A 128 -0.79 -8.57 0.65
C VAL A 128 -0.45 -10.03 0.91
N VAL A 129 -1.45 -10.82 1.26
CA VAL A 129 -1.28 -12.26 1.44
C VAL A 129 -1.48 -12.98 0.10
N ASN A 130 -2.65 -13.19 -0.38
CA ASN A 130 -2.92 -14.02 -1.55
C ASN A 130 -3.19 -13.26 -2.86
N GLY A 131 -3.34 -11.93 -2.80
CA GLY A 131 -3.64 -11.11 -3.98
C GLY A 131 -2.48 -10.98 -4.97
N GLN A 132 -2.80 -10.52 -6.16
CA GLN A 132 -1.82 -10.18 -7.19
C GLN A 132 -1.65 -8.67 -7.29
N VAL A 133 -0.40 -8.24 -7.48
CA VAL A 133 -0.10 -6.83 -7.76
C VAL A 133 0.55 -6.74 -9.13
N THR A 134 -0.03 -5.96 -10.02
CA THR A 134 0.43 -5.86 -11.41
C THR A 134 0.34 -4.44 -11.95
N ASN A 135 1.26 -4.09 -12.84
CA ASN A 135 1.28 -2.82 -13.58
C ASN A 135 1.15 -1.56 -12.71
N CYS A 136 1.69 -1.60 -11.49
CA CYS A 136 1.71 -0.45 -10.59
C CYS A 136 2.96 0.40 -10.80
N ILE A 137 2.91 1.67 -10.41
CA ILE A 137 4.01 2.62 -10.54
C ILE A 137 4.26 3.32 -9.20
N TRP A 138 5.53 3.46 -8.84
CA TRP A 138 5.98 4.10 -7.61
C TRP A 138 7.32 4.81 -7.80
N PRO A 139 7.75 5.70 -6.87
CA PRO A 139 9.07 6.33 -6.93
C PRO A 139 10.21 5.30 -6.87
N ASP A 140 11.29 5.53 -7.63
CA ASP A 140 12.50 4.69 -7.64
C ASP A 140 13.47 4.97 -6.47
N THR A 141 13.10 5.87 -5.60
CA THR A 141 13.87 6.28 -4.41
C THR A 141 13.10 5.93 -3.15
N PRO A 142 13.75 5.65 -2.01
CA PRO A 142 13.07 5.33 -0.76
C PRO A 142 12.06 6.39 -0.33
N PRO A 143 11.06 6.03 0.48
CA PRO A 143 10.24 7.00 1.20
C PRO A 143 11.06 7.97 2.03
N ASP A 144 10.52 9.16 2.30
CA ASP A 144 11.25 10.20 3.01
C ASP A 144 11.60 9.77 4.45
N GLY A 145 12.88 9.92 4.80
CA GLY A 145 13.41 9.57 6.11
C GLY A 145 13.80 8.09 6.28
N VAL A 146 13.63 7.28 5.24
CA VAL A 146 14.10 5.89 5.25
C VAL A 146 15.53 5.81 4.76
N THR A 147 16.41 5.18 5.54
CA THR A 147 17.75 4.79 5.10
C THR A 147 17.70 3.29 4.78
N LEU A 148 18.09 2.93 3.55
CA LEU A 148 18.18 1.53 3.18
C LEU A 148 19.33 0.88 3.93
N ASP A 149 19.03 -0.17 4.67
CA ASP A 149 20.02 -1.05 5.28
C ASP A 149 20.22 -2.26 4.37
N GLU A 150 21.41 -2.34 3.76
CA GLU A 150 21.77 -3.44 2.85
C GLU A 150 21.89 -4.80 3.57
N GLU A 151 22.07 -4.81 4.91
CA GLU A 151 22.10 -6.02 5.70
C GLU A 151 20.70 -6.61 5.91
N THR A 152 19.70 -5.75 6.13
CA THR A 152 18.32 -6.17 6.38
C THR A 152 17.58 -6.51 5.09
N TYR A 153 17.94 -5.86 3.97
CA TYR A 153 17.28 -6.04 2.67
C TYR A 153 18.30 -6.23 1.52
N PRO A 154 19.08 -7.34 1.51
CA PRO A 154 20.20 -7.54 0.59
C PRO A 154 19.78 -7.60 -0.90
N ASP A 155 18.54 -7.95 -1.21
CA ASP A 155 18.04 -8.07 -2.57
C ASP A 155 17.44 -6.76 -3.11
N ASN A 156 17.30 -5.74 -2.27
CA ASN A 156 16.69 -4.46 -2.62
C ASN A 156 17.74 -3.37 -2.91
N LYS A 157 18.74 -3.67 -3.69
CA LYS A 157 19.78 -2.70 -4.10
C LYS A 157 19.19 -1.46 -4.76
N GLY A 158 18.72 -0.53 -3.91
CA GLY A 158 18.18 0.76 -4.34
C GLY A 158 16.65 0.81 -4.54
N ASN A 159 15.92 -0.29 -4.40
CA ASN A 159 14.47 -0.30 -4.52
C ASN A 159 13.84 -0.65 -3.17
N TYR A 160 13.06 0.26 -2.63
CA TYR A 160 12.18 -0.03 -1.49
C TYR A 160 11.12 -1.04 -1.92
N LEU A 161 10.68 -1.91 -1.00
CA LEU A 161 9.68 -2.92 -1.35
C LEU A 161 8.40 -2.26 -1.86
N ALA A 162 8.02 -2.57 -3.08
CA ALA A 162 6.74 -2.13 -3.62
C ALA A 162 5.59 -2.85 -2.91
N VAL A 163 5.79 -4.14 -2.66
CA VAL A 163 4.82 -5.03 -2.04
C VAL A 163 5.54 -5.92 -1.05
N VAL A 164 5.01 -6.07 0.14
CA VAL A 164 5.35 -7.17 1.03
C VAL A 164 4.29 -8.26 0.80
N LYS A 165 4.71 -9.40 0.25
CA LYS A 165 3.89 -10.60 0.27
C LYS A 165 4.07 -11.27 1.63
N LEU A 166 3.00 -11.36 2.40
CA LEU A 166 3.03 -11.98 3.71
C LEU A 166 2.88 -13.50 3.58
N VAL A 167 3.71 -14.23 4.29
CA VAL A 167 3.55 -15.65 4.55
C VAL A 167 3.20 -15.80 6.01
N VAL A 168 2.05 -16.38 6.29
CA VAL A 168 1.64 -16.64 7.66
C VAL A 168 2.18 -18.00 8.07
N ASP A 169 3.03 -18.03 9.09
CA ASP A 169 3.45 -19.27 9.74
C ASP A 169 2.34 -19.70 10.70
N SER A 170 1.52 -20.66 10.25
CA SER A 170 0.39 -21.18 11.03
C SER A 170 0.79 -21.80 12.37
N ASP A 171 2.05 -22.24 12.51
CA ASP A 171 2.54 -22.87 13.72
C ASP A 171 3.06 -21.83 14.73
N ALA A 172 3.53 -20.69 14.25
CA ALA A 172 4.07 -19.60 15.09
C ALA A 172 3.06 -18.46 15.33
N GLY A 173 1.97 -18.38 14.55
CA GLY A 173 1.00 -17.29 14.63
C GLY A 173 1.56 -15.93 14.17
N THR A 174 2.67 -15.92 13.45
CA THR A 174 3.35 -14.72 12.99
C THR A 174 3.30 -14.61 11.48
N ALA A 175 3.04 -13.41 10.98
CA ALA A 175 3.17 -13.11 9.55
C ALA A 175 4.60 -12.58 9.29
N GLY A 176 5.25 -13.10 8.26
CA GLY A 176 6.56 -12.65 7.79
C GLY A 176 6.54 -12.35 6.30
N ALA A 177 7.49 -11.54 5.83
CA ALA A 177 7.64 -11.27 4.41
C ALA A 177 8.14 -12.52 3.67
N ASP A 178 7.57 -12.81 2.49
CA ASP A 178 8.09 -13.85 1.57
C ASP A 178 9.35 -13.31 0.87
N PRO A 179 10.55 -13.78 1.22
CA PRO A 179 11.78 -13.28 0.63
C PRO A 179 11.95 -13.68 -0.84
N THR A 180 11.14 -14.60 -1.34
CA THR A 180 11.21 -15.11 -2.73
C THR A 180 10.28 -14.34 -3.67
N PHE A 181 9.49 -13.42 -3.14
CA PHE A 181 8.52 -12.67 -3.94
C PHE A 181 9.21 -11.72 -4.93
N ASN A 182 8.86 -11.85 -6.19
CA ASN A 182 9.47 -11.05 -7.25
C ASN A 182 8.79 -9.68 -7.40
N GLN A 183 9.39 -8.64 -6.86
CA GLN A 183 8.90 -7.26 -6.93
C GLN A 183 8.72 -6.75 -8.38
N SER A 184 9.55 -7.20 -9.33
CA SER A 184 9.46 -6.74 -10.72
C SER A 184 8.19 -7.18 -11.44
N SER A 185 7.47 -8.15 -10.91
CA SER A 185 6.15 -8.55 -11.44
C SER A 185 5.04 -7.57 -11.06
N CYS A 186 5.24 -6.75 -10.04
CA CYS A 186 4.23 -5.82 -9.53
C CYS A 186 4.09 -4.55 -10.38
N GLY A 187 5.15 -4.14 -11.08
CA GLY A 187 5.14 -2.89 -11.84
C GLY A 187 6.53 -2.29 -12.00
N THR A 188 6.61 -0.97 -11.98
CA THR A 188 7.84 -0.23 -12.31
C THR A 188 8.11 0.92 -11.32
N ALA A 189 9.32 0.95 -10.79
CA ALA A 189 9.84 2.11 -10.08
C ALA A 189 10.31 3.18 -11.09
N VAL A 190 9.95 4.45 -10.86
CA VAL A 190 10.30 5.56 -11.76
C VAL A 190 10.82 6.77 -10.99
N SER A 191 11.78 7.49 -11.60
CA SER A 191 12.38 8.69 -10.99
C SER A 191 11.44 9.90 -10.98
N ASN A 192 10.47 9.94 -11.89
CA ASN A 192 9.47 11.00 -11.94
C ASN A 192 8.09 10.38 -12.20
N VAL A 193 7.36 10.14 -11.14
CA VAL A 193 6.02 9.52 -11.17
C VAL A 193 4.96 10.40 -11.85
N THR A 194 5.21 11.70 -11.98
CA THR A 194 4.30 12.65 -12.64
C THR A 194 4.69 12.95 -14.08
N ALA A 195 5.71 12.27 -14.63
CA ALA A 195 6.08 12.44 -16.02
C ALA A 195 4.95 12.06 -16.97
N ALA A 196 4.79 12.82 -18.04
CA ALA A 196 3.67 12.68 -18.96
C ALA A 196 3.61 11.30 -19.65
N ASP A 197 4.74 10.68 -19.91
CA ASP A 197 4.84 9.33 -20.48
C ASP A 197 4.44 8.25 -19.48
N VAL A 198 4.78 8.43 -18.19
CA VAL A 198 4.34 7.55 -17.09
C VAL A 198 2.83 7.59 -16.94
N LEU A 199 2.26 8.79 -16.87
CA LEU A 199 0.80 8.98 -16.76
C LEU A 199 0.07 8.48 -18.00
N ALA A 200 0.64 8.69 -19.20
CA ALA A 200 0.09 8.14 -20.44
C ALA A 200 0.10 6.60 -20.45
N GLY A 201 1.14 5.97 -19.89
CA GLY A 201 1.22 4.52 -19.75
C GLY A 201 0.11 3.97 -18.85
N LEU A 202 -0.11 4.58 -17.70
CA LEU A 202 -1.22 4.22 -16.80
C LEU A 202 -2.58 4.42 -17.47
N LYS A 203 -2.79 5.57 -18.11
CA LYS A 203 -4.02 5.89 -18.80
C LYS A 203 -4.35 4.90 -19.93
N ASN A 204 -3.36 4.45 -20.67
CA ASN A 204 -3.55 3.46 -21.74
C ASN A 204 -3.97 2.08 -21.22
N ASN A 205 -3.60 1.78 -19.97
CA ASN A 205 -3.96 0.52 -19.30
C ASN A 205 -5.22 0.64 -18.45
N ALA A 206 -5.67 1.87 -18.19
CA ALA A 206 -6.87 2.12 -17.41
C ALA A 206 -8.14 1.67 -18.16
N SER A 207 -9.15 1.35 -17.38
CA SER A 207 -10.49 1.08 -17.94
C SER A 207 -11.03 2.33 -18.64
N ALA A 208 -11.81 2.14 -19.70
CA ALA A 208 -12.28 3.23 -20.55
C ALA A 208 -13.21 4.25 -19.84
N ASP A 209 -13.71 3.89 -18.68
CA ASP A 209 -14.61 4.69 -17.83
C ASP A 209 -13.89 5.43 -16.69
N VAL A 210 -12.55 5.36 -16.65
CA VAL A 210 -11.72 6.08 -15.66
C VAL A 210 -11.08 7.30 -16.31
N GLU A 211 -11.30 8.47 -15.71
CA GLU A 211 -10.61 9.72 -16.07
C GLU A 211 -9.43 9.94 -15.11
N TRP A 212 -8.23 9.99 -15.68
CA TRP A 212 -6.97 10.31 -14.98
C TRP A 212 -6.67 11.81 -15.07
#